data_68ebbd21540b3c29ac6088528f0b590d
#
_entry.id   68ebbd21540b3c29ac6088528f0b590d
#
_cell.length_a   1.000
_cell.length_b   1.000
_cell.length_c   1.000
_cell.angle_alpha   90.00
_cell.angle_beta   90.00
_cell.angle_gamma   90.00
#
_symmetry.space_group_name_H-M   'P 1'
#
loop_
_entity.id
_entity.type
_entity.pdbx_description
1 polymer ?
#
loop_
_entity_poly.entity_id
_entity_poly.type
_entity_poly.pdbx_seq_one_letter_code
_entity_poly.pdbx_strand_id
1 'polypeptide(L)'
;MRVLIATAQVPFVRGGAEMHAEGLQAALTAAGHQVEQVRLPFKWYPPERILDQILATRLLDVTESSGNRIDRVIGLKFPAYLVPHPSKVLWILHQFRQAYDFWGGEMDDLMQFPNGREVRDAVRSADQAFIPEARAVYANSQNVAARLKRFCGIDAAPLYHPPPGAELFRSAPAEDFLYLPSRVNPTKRQLLVVEALALCREPVRVRFSGPVDDAGYERAIGDRVRELGLGDRVDRLGPAEETAKREHYARCLGVVYPPVDEDYGYVTLESMLASKPVITCSDSVGSLEFVRDGETGLVAEPTAEALAGAMDRLWGDRAQAARWGASGRELYDRRDITWQRVVATLTRDA
;
A
#
# COMPACT_ATOMS: atom_id res chain seq x y z
N MET A 1 17.64 4.86 -22.39
CA MET A 1 16.27 4.80 -22.99
C MET A 1 15.48 6.00 -22.56
N ARG A 2 14.50 6.41 -23.38
CA ARG A 2 13.42 7.31 -22.97
C ARG A 2 12.26 6.49 -22.45
N VAL A 3 11.96 6.63 -21.17
CA VAL A 3 10.95 5.82 -20.47
C VAL A 3 9.82 6.75 -20.01
N LEU A 4 8.59 6.37 -20.32
CA LEU A 4 7.40 7.06 -19.86
C LEU A 4 6.73 6.22 -18.76
N ILE A 5 6.50 6.81 -17.60
CA ILE A 5 5.71 6.20 -16.51
C ILE A 5 4.27 6.69 -16.64
N ALA A 6 3.35 5.78 -16.93
CA ALA A 6 1.92 6.07 -17.02
C ALA A 6 1.23 5.72 -15.70
N THR A 7 0.69 6.72 -15.01
CA THR A 7 -0.02 6.56 -13.74
C THR A 7 -1.27 7.42 -13.70
N ALA A 8 -2.21 7.08 -12.81
CA ALA A 8 -3.41 7.86 -12.57
C ALA A 8 -3.34 8.50 -11.17
N GLN A 9 -3.81 9.71 -11.05
CA GLN A 9 -3.79 10.48 -9.81
C GLN A 9 -5.15 11.12 -9.54
N VAL A 10 -5.66 10.95 -8.33
CA VAL A 10 -6.75 11.79 -7.83
C VAL A 10 -6.13 13.16 -7.48
N PRO A 11 -6.61 14.26 -8.08
CA PRO A 11 -6.04 15.59 -7.80
C PRO A 11 -6.01 15.91 -6.31
N PHE A 12 -4.92 16.53 -5.85
CA PHE A 12 -4.65 16.91 -4.46
C PHE A 12 -4.49 15.77 -3.45
N VAL A 13 -4.62 14.50 -3.88
CA VAL A 13 -4.35 13.32 -3.05
C VAL A 13 -2.93 12.83 -3.30
N ARG A 14 -2.18 12.61 -2.20
CA ARG A 14 -0.85 12.02 -2.24
C ARG A 14 -0.78 10.86 -1.26
N GLY A 15 -0.35 9.70 -1.74
CA GLY A 15 -0.24 8.47 -0.96
C GLY A 15 0.83 7.53 -1.50
N GLY A 16 0.73 6.26 -1.16
CA GLY A 16 1.70 5.23 -1.56
C GLY A 16 1.91 5.11 -3.06
N ALA A 17 0.85 5.30 -3.86
CA ALA A 17 0.93 5.19 -5.31
C ALA A 17 1.79 6.32 -5.95
N GLU A 18 1.65 7.53 -5.46
CA GLU A 18 2.42 8.69 -5.91
C GLU A 18 3.89 8.54 -5.50
N MET A 19 4.15 8.13 -4.25
CA MET A 19 5.51 7.84 -3.76
C MET A 19 6.18 6.70 -4.55
N HIS A 20 5.43 5.67 -4.92
CA HIS A 20 5.89 4.58 -5.77
C HIS A 20 6.33 5.08 -7.15
N ALA A 21 5.50 5.89 -7.82
CA ALA A 21 5.82 6.44 -9.15
C ALA A 21 7.03 7.39 -9.10
N GLU A 22 7.13 8.21 -8.06
CA GLU A 22 8.26 9.12 -7.83
C GLU A 22 9.57 8.34 -7.56
N GLY A 23 9.50 7.29 -6.73
CA GLY A 23 10.63 6.41 -6.46
C GLY A 23 11.12 5.68 -7.71
N LEU A 24 10.19 5.18 -8.53
CA LEU A 24 10.52 4.56 -9.81
C LEU A 24 11.20 5.57 -10.76
N GLN A 25 10.67 6.79 -10.88
CA GLN A 25 11.28 7.83 -11.71
C GLN A 25 12.70 8.14 -11.25
N ALA A 26 12.89 8.35 -9.96
CA ALA A 26 14.21 8.63 -9.39
C ALA A 26 15.21 7.49 -9.66
N ALA A 27 14.78 6.24 -9.48
CA ALA A 27 15.62 5.07 -9.70
C ALA A 27 16.02 4.88 -11.18
N LEU A 28 15.06 5.04 -12.10
CA LEU A 28 15.34 4.98 -13.54
C LEU A 28 16.26 6.12 -13.99
N THR A 29 16.06 7.33 -13.46
CA THR A 29 16.92 8.49 -13.76
C THR A 29 18.34 8.26 -13.24
N ALA A 30 18.48 7.74 -12.02
CA ALA A 30 19.78 7.40 -11.44
C ALA A 30 20.51 6.29 -12.23
N ALA A 31 19.76 5.41 -12.91
CA ALA A 31 20.30 4.39 -13.82
C ALA A 31 20.63 4.94 -15.23
N GLY A 32 20.52 6.24 -15.47
CA GLY A 32 20.89 6.89 -16.73
C GLY A 32 19.80 6.90 -17.81
N HIS A 33 18.55 6.64 -17.46
CA HIS A 33 17.42 6.79 -18.37
C HIS A 33 16.86 8.21 -18.36
N GLN A 34 16.31 8.66 -19.49
CA GLN A 34 15.47 9.85 -19.57
C GLN A 34 14.05 9.46 -19.20
N VAL A 35 13.48 10.04 -18.15
CA VAL A 35 12.21 9.57 -17.59
C VAL A 35 11.23 10.72 -17.39
N GLU A 36 10.01 10.51 -17.87
CA GLU A 36 8.88 11.42 -17.64
C GLU A 36 7.70 10.65 -17.05
N GLN A 37 6.85 11.37 -16.31
CA GLN A 37 5.58 10.83 -15.82
C GLN A 37 4.41 11.49 -16.55
N VAL A 38 3.49 10.67 -17.05
CA VAL A 38 2.16 11.09 -17.45
C VAL A 38 1.18 10.70 -16.35
N ARG A 39 0.63 11.69 -15.68
CA ARG A 39 -0.35 11.52 -14.60
C ARG A 39 -1.74 11.85 -15.13
N LEU A 40 -2.56 10.84 -15.36
CA LEU A 40 -3.93 11.03 -15.79
C LEU A 40 -4.80 11.41 -14.58
N PRO A 41 -5.54 12.54 -14.63
CA PRO A 41 -6.50 12.86 -13.57
C PRO A 41 -7.54 11.76 -13.47
N PHE A 42 -7.75 11.19 -12.27
CA PHE A 42 -8.72 10.12 -12.06
C PHE A 42 -9.91 10.58 -11.23
N LYS A 43 -11.10 10.31 -11.76
CA LYS A 43 -12.37 10.57 -11.09
C LYS A 43 -13.30 9.38 -11.32
N TRP A 44 -13.82 8.77 -10.24
CA TRP A 44 -14.67 7.57 -10.31
C TRP A 44 -16.14 7.85 -10.11
N TYR A 45 -16.52 9.11 -9.94
CA TYR A 45 -17.91 9.52 -9.75
C TYR A 45 -18.25 10.75 -10.62
N PRO A 46 -19.46 10.82 -11.22
CA PRO A 46 -20.36 9.67 -11.35
C PRO A 46 -19.69 8.54 -12.15
N PRO A 47 -20.15 7.27 -12.01
CA PRO A 47 -19.42 6.08 -12.51
C PRO A 47 -19.09 6.08 -14.00
N GLU A 48 -19.93 6.68 -14.85
CA GLU A 48 -19.69 6.78 -16.30
C GLU A 48 -18.38 7.53 -16.61
N ARG A 49 -17.85 8.35 -15.71
CA ARG A 49 -16.54 9.01 -15.88
C ARG A 49 -15.40 8.03 -16.00
N ILE A 50 -15.57 6.83 -15.44
CA ILE A 50 -14.60 5.75 -15.60
C ILE A 50 -14.51 5.31 -17.05
N LEU A 51 -15.64 5.23 -17.76
CA LEU A 51 -15.70 4.86 -19.19
C LEU A 51 -15.01 5.92 -20.06
N ASP A 52 -15.27 7.21 -19.78
CA ASP A 52 -14.62 8.32 -20.47
C ASP A 52 -13.09 8.25 -20.33
N GLN A 53 -12.61 7.89 -19.13
CA GLN A 53 -11.17 7.80 -18.83
C GLN A 53 -10.52 6.56 -19.46
N ILE A 54 -11.22 5.43 -19.53
CA ILE A 54 -10.76 4.26 -20.30
C ILE A 54 -10.57 4.67 -21.77
N LEU A 55 -11.58 5.30 -22.37
CA LEU A 55 -11.52 5.74 -23.76
C LEU A 55 -10.42 6.77 -23.99
N ALA A 56 -10.35 7.80 -23.14
CA ALA A 56 -9.31 8.83 -23.24
C ALA A 56 -7.91 8.23 -23.17
N THR A 57 -7.68 7.28 -22.26
CA THR A 57 -6.40 6.58 -22.13
C THR A 57 -6.04 5.78 -23.38
N ARG A 58 -7.02 5.14 -24.01
CA ARG A 58 -6.81 4.35 -25.24
C ARG A 58 -6.55 5.19 -26.48
N LEU A 59 -6.95 6.45 -26.47
CA LEU A 59 -6.72 7.41 -27.57
C LEU A 59 -5.38 8.15 -27.49
N LEU A 60 -4.66 8.01 -26.38
CA LEU A 60 -3.35 8.63 -26.23
C LEU A 60 -2.31 7.94 -27.14
N ASP A 61 -1.65 8.74 -27.96
CA ASP A 61 -0.42 8.34 -28.62
C ASP A 61 0.78 8.79 -27.75
N VAL A 62 1.51 7.81 -27.25
CA VAL A 62 2.72 8.03 -26.43
C VAL A 62 3.93 7.31 -27.04
N THR A 63 3.93 7.14 -28.36
CA THR A 63 5.04 6.49 -29.07
C THR A 63 6.20 7.43 -29.35
N GLU A 64 5.89 8.73 -29.48
CA GLU A 64 6.88 9.79 -29.69
C GLU A 64 6.43 11.11 -29.09
N SER A 65 7.35 12.05 -28.86
CA SER A 65 7.07 13.44 -28.54
C SER A 65 8.13 14.34 -29.16
N SER A 66 7.68 15.33 -29.95
CA SER A 66 8.56 16.33 -30.63
C SER A 66 9.69 15.68 -31.42
N GLY A 67 9.38 14.62 -32.18
CA GLY A 67 10.36 13.84 -32.98
C GLY A 67 11.24 12.91 -32.15
N ASN A 68 11.01 12.81 -30.86
CA ASN A 68 11.74 11.91 -29.96
C ASN A 68 10.92 10.66 -29.66
N ARG A 69 11.39 9.52 -30.12
CA ARG A 69 10.76 8.23 -29.82
C ARG A 69 10.80 7.93 -28.33
N ILE A 70 9.69 7.44 -27.79
CA ILE A 70 9.61 6.85 -26.47
C ILE A 70 9.92 5.37 -26.60
N ASP A 71 10.96 4.90 -25.90
CA ASP A 71 11.46 3.53 -26.04
C ASP A 71 10.61 2.53 -25.25
N ARG A 72 10.04 2.97 -24.11
CA ARG A 72 9.27 2.14 -23.20
C ARG A 72 8.22 2.92 -22.43
N VAL A 73 7.05 2.29 -22.24
CA VAL A 73 6.02 2.76 -21.29
C VAL A 73 5.92 1.77 -20.15
N ILE A 74 5.96 2.28 -18.91
CA ILE A 74 5.70 1.52 -17.67
C ILE A 74 4.36 1.98 -17.11
N GLY A 75 3.35 1.10 -17.17
CA GLY A 75 2.01 1.37 -16.64
C GLY A 75 1.87 0.90 -15.21
N LEU A 76 1.37 1.76 -14.30
CA LEU A 76 1.30 1.49 -12.87
C LEU A 76 -0.12 1.29 -12.34
N LYS A 77 -1.06 2.17 -12.70
CA LYS A 77 -2.37 2.27 -12.05
C LYS A 77 -3.49 2.44 -13.08
N PHE A 78 -4.66 1.84 -12.79
CA PHE A 78 -5.87 2.02 -13.61
C PHE A 78 -6.32 3.50 -13.64
N PRO A 79 -6.76 4.03 -14.78
CA PRO A 79 -6.76 3.42 -16.12
C PRO A 79 -5.46 3.62 -16.91
N ALA A 80 -4.47 4.34 -16.39
CA ALA A 80 -3.26 4.74 -17.12
C ALA A 80 -2.46 3.55 -17.67
N TYR A 81 -2.50 2.38 -17.04
CA TYR A 81 -1.83 1.18 -17.57
C TYR A 81 -2.48 0.63 -18.85
N LEU A 82 -3.67 1.11 -19.23
CA LEU A 82 -4.34 0.73 -20.47
C LEU A 82 -3.78 1.44 -21.71
N VAL A 83 -2.90 2.45 -21.54
CA VAL A 83 -2.32 3.21 -22.66
C VAL A 83 -1.66 2.27 -23.68
N PRO A 84 -1.88 2.46 -25.01
CA PRO A 84 -1.26 1.66 -26.03
C PRO A 84 0.20 2.06 -26.22
N HIS A 85 1.10 1.06 -26.32
CA HIS A 85 2.50 1.29 -26.71
C HIS A 85 3.15 -0.04 -27.13
N PRO A 86 3.97 -0.08 -28.21
CA PRO A 86 4.58 -1.32 -28.72
C PRO A 86 5.60 -1.94 -27.74
N SER A 87 6.14 -1.17 -26.82
CA SER A 87 7.05 -1.63 -25.76
C SER A 87 6.49 -1.32 -24.38
N LYS A 88 5.23 -1.73 -24.12
CA LYS A 88 4.56 -1.57 -22.85
C LYS A 88 4.99 -2.67 -21.86
N VAL A 89 5.35 -2.28 -20.66
CA VAL A 89 5.55 -3.14 -19.49
C VAL A 89 4.61 -2.65 -18.37
N LEU A 90 3.98 -3.56 -17.69
CA LEU A 90 3.10 -3.20 -16.57
C LEU A 90 3.73 -3.59 -15.23
N TRP A 91 3.64 -2.67 -14.29
CA TRP A 91 3.95 -2.92 -12.89
C TRP A 91 2.77 -2.46 -12.04
N ILE A 92 1.79 -3.33 -11.93
CA ILE A 92 0.46 -3.00 -11.41
C ILE A 92 0.49 -2.90 -9.89
N LEU A 93 0.05 -1.73 -9.38
CA LEU A 93 -0.13 -1.50 -7.95
C LEU A 93 -1.40 -2.16 -7.43
N HIS A 94 -2.48 -1.97 -8.16
CA HIS A 94 -3.79 -2.60 -7.96
C HIS A 94 -4.67 -2.35 -9.19
N GLN A 95 -5.65 -3.21 -9.40
CA GLN A 95 -6.75 -2.98 -10.33
C GLN A 95 -7.74 -1.95 -9.74
N PHE A 96 -8.75 -1.55 -10.49
CA PHE A 96 -9.84 -0.75 -9.93
C PHE A 96 -10.71 -1.63 -9.01
N ARG A 97 -10.39 -1.69 -7.72
CA ARG A 97 -10.89 -2.66 -6.73
C ARG A 97 -12.41 -2.72 -6.63
N GLN A 98 -13.10 -1.60 -6.88
CA GLN A 98 -14.57 -1.53 -6.92
C GLN A 98 -15.19 -2.44 -8.00
N ALA A 99 -14.43 -2.73 -9.07
CA ALA A 99 -14.87 -3.67 -10.11
C ALA A 99 -14.57 -5.14 -9.79
N TYR A 100 -13.81 -5.42 -8.72
CA TYR A 100 -13.27 -6.75 -8.41
C TYR A 100 -13.57 -7.19 -6.97
N ASP A 101 -12.61 -7.05 -6.08
CA ASP A 101 -12.64 -7.60 -4.73
C ASP A 101 -13.54 -6.82 -3.76
N PHE A 102 -13.81 -5.54 -4.01
CA PHE A 102 -14.77 -4.77 -3.23
C PHE A 102 -16.22 -4.92 -3.69
N TRP A 103 -16.44 -5.42 -4.91
CA TRP A 103 -17.77 -5.56 -5.48
C TRP A 103 -18.69 -6.46 -4.64
N GLY A 104 -19.83 -5.91 -4.21
CA GLY A 104 -20.83 -6.61 -3.39
C GLY A 104 -20.44 -6.74 -1.91
N GLY A 105 -19.32 -6.15 -1.48
CA GLY A 105 -18.89 -6.10 -0.09
C GLY A 105 -19.22 -4.77 0.61
N GLU A 106 -18.85 -4.67 1.88
CA GLU A 106 -19.09 -3.47 2.70
C GLU A 106 -18.38 -2.21 2.17
N MET A 107 -17.31 -2.37 1.39
CA MET A 107 -16.53 -1.28 0.81
C MET A 107 -16.92 -0.98 -0.65
N ASP A 108 -18.01 -1.54 -1.14
CA ASP A 108 -18.50 -1.30 -2.50
C ASP A 108 -19.20 0.06 -2.59
N ASP A 109 -18.68 0.95 -3.42
CA ASP A 109 -19.31 2.23 -3.74
C ASP A 109 -19.92 2.26 -5.15
N LEU A 110 -19.59 1.28 -6.02
CA LEU A 110 -20.02 1.25 -7.41
C LEU A 110 -21.42 0.62 -7.57
N MET A 111 -21.71 -0.43 -6.80
CA MET A 111 -22.97 -1.18 -6.90
C MET A 111 -24.20 -0.34 -6.52
N GLN A 112 -24.03 0.70 -5.71
CA GLN A 112 -25.10 1.61 -5.32
C GLN A 112 -25.63 2.50 -6.48
N PHE A 113 -24.88 2.58 -7.59
CA PHE A 113 -25.30 3.36 -8.76
C PHE A 113 -26.11 2.50 -9.75
N PRO A 114 -27.16 3.07 -10.40
CA PRO A 114 -27.96 2.31 -11.35
C PRO A 114 -27.18 1.66 -12.50
N ASN A 115 -26.11 2.33 -12.98
CA ASN A 115 -25.23 1.87 -14.05
C ASN A 115 -23.93 1.19 -13.52
N GLY A 116 -23.83 0.92 -12.21
CA GLY A 116 -22.62 0.40 -11.60
C GLY A 116 -22.17 -0.94 -12.18
N ARG A 117 -23.13 -1.83 -12.51
CA ARG A 117 -22.83 -3.13 -13.13
C ARG A 117 -22.23 -2.98 -14.52
N GLU A 118 -22.80 -2.11 -15.37
CA GLU A 118 -22.31 -1.85 -16.73
C GLU A 118 -20.90 -1.26 -16.70
N VAL A 119 -20.64 -0.32 -15.78
CA VAL A 119 -19.31 0.26 -15.60
C VAL A 119 -18.31 -0.79 -15.12
N ARG A 120 -18.70 -1.64 -14.17
CA ARG A 120 -17.88 -2.77 -13.72
C ARG A 120 -17.50 -3.69 -14.87
N ASP A 121 -18.47 -4.09 -15.68
CA ASP A 121 -18.27 -5.01 -16.79
C ASP A 121 -17.37 -4.38 -17.87
N ALA A 122 -17.48 -3.07 -18.11
CA ALA A 122 -16.60 -2.34 -19.01
C ALA A 122 -15.16 -2.26 -18.47
N VAL A 123 -14.95 -2.02 -17.17
CA VAL A 123 -13.62 -2.06 -16.54
C VAL A 123 -12.98 -3.43 -16.71
N ARG A 124 -13.73 -4.50 -16.42
CA ARG A 124 -13.24 -5.88 -16.54
C ARG A 124 -12.90 -6.24 -17.99
N SER A 125 -13.74 -5.83 -18.94
CA SER A 125 -13.49 -6.03 -20.36
C SER A 125 -12.24 -5.29 -20.84
N ALA A 126 -12.05 -4.04 -20.37
CA ALA A 126 -10.85 -3.25 -20.68
C ALA A 126 -9.58 -3.90 -20.13
N ASP A 127 -9.59 -4.36 -18.88
CA ASP A 127 -8.46 -5.04 -18.28
C ASP A 127 -8.12 -6.33 -19.03
N GLN A 128 -9.13 -7.15 -19.35
CA GLN A 128 -8.95 -8.41 -20.10
C GLN A 128 -8.42 -8.19 -21.52
N ALA A 129 -8.85 -7.11 -22.18
CA ALA A 129 -8.42 -6.80 -23.54
C ALA A 129 -7.02 -6.16 -23.59
N PHE A 130 -6.69 -5.26 -22.65
CA PHE A 130 -5.55 -4.36 -22.83
C PHE A 130 -4.37 -4.62 -21.90
N ILE A 131 -4.53 -5.38 -20.79
CA ILE A 131 -3.37 -5.83 -19.98
C ILE A 131 -2.50 -6.81 -20.80
N PRO A 132 -3.05 -7.78 -21.57
CA PRO A 132 -2.24 -8.70 -22.37
C PRO A 132 -1.45 -8.07 -23.52
N GLU A 133 -1.72 -6.82 -23.90
CA GLU A 133 -0.88 -6.09 -24.85
C GLU A 133 0.54 -5.82 -24.33
N ALA A 134 0.75 -5.93 -23.02
CA ALA A 134 2.06 -5.68 -22.42
C ALA A 134 3.02 -6.83 -22.70
N ARG A 135 4.30 -6.49 -22.95
CA ARG A 135 5.38 -7.47 -23.11
C ARG A 135 5.64 -8.26 -21.83
N ALA A 136 5.44 -7.63 -20.67
CA ALA A 136 5.55 -8.26 -19.38
C ALA A 136 4.60 -7.58 -18.37
N VAL A 137 4.08 -8.37 -17.42
CA VAL A 137 3.22 -7.89 -16.34
C VAL A 137 3.83 -8.28 -15.01
N TYR A 138 4.06 -7.27 -14.19
CA TYR A 138 4.50 -7.41 -12.80
C TYR A 138 3.44 -6.83 -11.87
N ALA A 139 3.43 -7.29 -10.64
CA ALA A 139 2.61 -6.75 -9.56
C ALA A 139 3.53 -6.24 -8.42
N ASN A 140 3.12 -5.24 -7.68
CA ASN A 140 3.93 -4.73 -6.57
C ASN A 140 3.99 -5.70 -5.37
N SER A 141 3.12 -6.73 -5.34
CA SER A 141 3.05 -7.73 -4.29
C SER A 141 2.52 -9.07 -4.81
N GLN A 142 2.65 -10.12 -4.01
CA GLN A 142 2.05 -11.42 -4.29
C GLN A 142 0.52 -11.35 -4.22
N ASN A 143 -0.02 -10.54 -3.29
CA ASN A 143 -1.47 -10.30 -3.18
C ASN A 143 -2.05 -9.73 -4.48
N VAL A 144 -1.44 -8.68 -5.02
CA VAL A 144 -1.89 -8.09 -6.29
C VAL A 144 -1.70 -9.07 -7.46
N ALA A 145 -0.61 -9.84 -7.50
CA ALA A 145 -0.42 -10.90 -8.49
C ALA A 145 -1.53 -11.95 -8.42
N ALA A 146 -1.89 -12.40 -7.22
CA ALA A 146 -2.97 -13.37 -7.01
C ALA A 146 -4.34 -12.83 -7.45
N ARG A 147 -4.63 -11.53 -7.20
CA ARG A 147 -5.86 -10.89 -7.70
C ARG A 147 -5.90 -10.82 -9.23
N LEU A 148 -4.80 -10.46 -9.89
CA LEU A 148 -4.71 -10.47 -11.36
C LEU A 148 -4.98 -11.86 -11.92
N LYS A 149 -4.41 -12.89 -11.30
CA LYS A 149 -4.67 -14.28 -11.69
C LYS A 149 -6.13 -14.67 -11.46
N ARG A 150 -6.67 -14.40 -10.28
CA ARG A 150 -8.04 -14.77 -9.87
C ARG A 150 -9.09 -14.10 -10.76
N PHE A 151 -8.95 -12.81 -11.03
CA PHE A 151 -10.02 -12.03 -11.65
C PHE A 151 -9.88 -11.86 -13.16
N CYS A 152 -8.65 -11.89 -13.69
CA CYS A 152 -8.37 -11.67 -15.11
C CYS A 152 -7.68 -12.86 -15.78
N GLY A 153 -7.28 -13.90 -15.04
CA GLY A 153 -6.51 -15.02 -15.58
C GLY A 153 -5.06 -14.67 -15.94
N ILE A 154 -4.59 -13.49 -15.56
CA ILE A 154 -3.27 -12.96 -15.95
C ILE A 154 -2.24 -13.36 -14.90
N ASP A 155 -1.15 -13.99 -15.38
CA ASP A 155 0.02 -14.28 -14.56
C ASP A 155 0.91 -13.04 -14.47
N ALA A 156 1.22 -12.63 -13.23
CA ALA A 156 2.12 -11.52 -12.95
C ALA A 156 3.16 -11.96 -11.91
N ALA A 157 4.42 -11.63 -12.13
CA ALA A 157 5.45 -11.87 -11.13
C ALA A 157 5.46 -10.73 -10.08
N PRO A 158 5.56 -11.05 -8.79
CA PRO A 158 5.72 -10.01 -7.77
C PRO A 158 7.08 -9.34 -7.91
N LEU A 159 7.08 -8.01 -7.90
CA LEU A 159 8.27 -7.18 -7.96
C LEU A 159 8.20 -6.15 -6.83
N TYR A 160 8.92 -6.44 -5.77
CA TYR A 160 8.94 -5.61 -4.57
C TYR A 160 9.88 -4.42 -4.74
N HIS A 161 9.62 -3.33 -4.01
CA HIS A 161 10.44 -2.13 -4.00
C HIS A 161 10.59 -1.57 -2.59
N PRO A 162 11.69 -0.87 -2.27
CA PRO A 162 11.87 -0.30 -0.95
C PRO A 162 10.90 0.85 -0.69
N PRO A 163 10.48 1.09 0.56
CA PRO A 163 9.76 2.30 0.92
C PRO A 163 10.67 3.53 0.74
N PRO A 164 10.07 4.73 0.60
CA PRO A 164 10.83 5.97 0.48
C PRO A 164 11.80 6.18 1.65
N GLY A 165 13.06 6.50 1.35
CA GLY A 165 14.09 6.72 2.36
C GLY A 165 14.43 5.48 3.19
N ALA A 166 14.36 4.29 2.59
CA ALA A 166 14.64 3.02 3.26
C ALA A 166 16.00 3.01 4.00
N GLU A 167 16.99 3.69 3.44
CA GLU A 167 18.35 3.86 4.00
C GLU A 167 18.41 4.75 5.25
N LEU A 168 17.35 5.51 5.52
CA LEU A 168 17.27 6.44 6.64
C LEU A 168 16.60 5.84 7.89
N PHE A 169 16.04 4.64 7.78
CA PHE A 169 15.44 3.96 8.91
C PHE A 169 16.55 3.36 9.81
N ARG A 170 16.35 3.50 11.11
CA ARG A 170 17.27 3.00 12.15
C ARG A 170 16.48 2.43 13.31
N SER A 171 17.14 1.63 14.13
CA SER A 171 16.59 1.19 15.41
C SER A 171 17.14 2.06 16.55
N ALA A 172 16.34 2.25 17.59
CA ALA A 172 16.73 2.88 18.86
C ALA A 172 16.10 2.11 20.02
N PRO A 173 16.56 2.34 21.27
CA PRO A 173 15.91 1.77 22.45
C PRO A 173 14.40 2.03 22.46
N ALA A 174 13.62 1.00 22.74
CA ALA A 174 12.17 1.08 22.70
C ALA A 174 11.62 1.88 23.89
N GLU A 175 10.77 2.83 23.59
CA GLU A 175 9.90 3.55 24.53
C GLU A 175 8.57 2.81 24.72
N ASP A 176 7.75 3.30 25.65
CA ASP A 176 6.50 2.65 26.06
C ASP A 176 5.32 3.06 25.17
N PHE A 177 5.38 2.69 23.87
CA PHE A 177 4.27 2.85 22.94
C PHE A 177 4.36 1.89 21.75
N LEU A 178 3.20 1.51 21.23
CA LEU A 178 3.03 0.93 19.90
C LEU A 178 2.75 2.04 18.90
N TYR A 179 3.13 1.84 17.63
CA TYR A 179 2.96 2.85 16.60
C TYR A 179 2.04 2.36 15.48
N LEU A 180 1.11 3.21 15.05
CA LEU A 180 0.23 2.97 13.90
C LEU A 180 0.32 4.16 12.93
N PRO A 181 1.29 4.15 12.01
CA PRO A 181 1.44 5.18 10.99
C PRO A 181 0.65 4.83 9.74
N SER A 182 -0.52 5.38 9.60
CA SER A 182 -1.33 5.19 8.38
C SER A 182 -2.32 6.33 8.21
N ARG A 183 -2.84 6.47 7.00
CA ARG A 183 -4.01 7.32 6.75
C ARG A 183 -5.17 6.87 7.64
N VAL A 184 -5.93 7.83 8.15
CA VAL A 184 -7.09 7.53 9.02
C VAL A 184 -8.31 7.29 8.15
N ASN A 185 -8.67 6.01 8.01
CA ASN A 185 -9.86 5.56 7.30
C ASN A 185 -10.25 4.13 7.73
N PRO A 186 -11.47 3.66 7.44
CA PRO A 186 -11.97 2.35 7.89
C PRO A 186 -11.09 1.17 7.49
N THR A 187 -10.45 1.21 6.31
CA THR A 187 -9.61 0.09 5.85
C THR A 187 -8.35 -0.11 6.67
N LYS A 188 -7.94 0.88 7.47
CA LYS A 188 -6.76 0.82 8.36
C LYS A 188 -7.11 0.45 9.80
N ARG A 189 -8.39 0.35 10.13
CA ARG A 189 -8.94 -0.22 11.37
C ARG A 189 -8.40 0.37 12.67
N GLN A 190 -8.21 1.70 12.72
CA GLN A 190 -7.84 2.36 13.98
C GLN A 190 -8.87 2.11 15.09
N LEU A 191 -10.19 2.05 14.78
CA LEU A 191 -11.23 1.72 15.76
C LEU A 191 -11.01 0.32 16.37
N LEU A 192 -10.68 -0.68 15.58
CA LEU A 192 -10.36 -2.02 16.09
C LEU A 192 -9.19 -1.98 17.10
N VAL A 193 -8.18 -1.16 16.83
CA VAL A 193 -7.06 -0.99 17.76
C VAL A 193 -7.49 -0.30 19.04
N VAL A 194 -8.39 0.68 18.98
CA VAL A 194 -8.97 1.33 20.18
C VAL A 194 -9.81 0.34 20.99
N GLU A 195 -10.64 -0.48 20.34
CA GLU A 195 -11.42 -1.53 21.00
C GLU A 195 -10.50 -2.57 21.69
N ALA A 196 -9.48 -3.00 20.98
CA ALA A 196 -8.48 -3.93 21.53
C ALA A 196 -7.75 -3.32 22.73
N LEU A 197 -7.40 -2.04 22.66
CA LEU A 197 -6.70 -1.34 23.74
C LEU A 197 -7.51 -1.32 25.05
N ALA A 198 -8.85 -1.22 24.97
CA ALA A 198 -9.72 -1.29 26.12
C ALA A 198 -9.69 -2.67 26.81
N LEU A 199 -9.38 -3.73 26.08
CA LEU A 199 -9.31 -5.10 26.57
C LEU A 199 -7.91 -5.53 27.02
N CYS A 200 -6.87 -4.73 26.73
CA CYS A 200 -5.51 -5.02 27.16
C CYS A 200 -5.39 -5.01 28.69
N ARG A 201 -4.68 -6.02 29.21
CA ARG A 201 -4.33 -6.17 30.62
C ARG A 201 -3.10 -5.36 31.01
N GLU A 202 -2.19 -5.20 30.04
CA GLU A 202 -0.99 -4.40 30.16
C GLU A 202 -1.28 -2.92 29.90
N PRO A 203 -0.48 -1.96 30.43
CA PRO A 203 -0.68 -0.54 30.21
C PRO A 203 -0.23 -0.08 28.82
N VAL A 204 -0.68 -0.78 27.80
CA VAL A 204 -0.32 -0.51 26.40
C VAL A 204 -0.75 0.90 26.00
N ARG A 205 0.15 1.62 25.35
CA ARG A 205 -0.10 2.93 24.72
C ARG A 205 0.08 2.82 23.22
N VAL A 206 -0.72 3.57 22.45
CA VAL A 206 -0.65 3.60 21.01
C VAL A 206 -0.58 5.03 20.49
N ARG A 207 0.34 5.28 19.55
CA ARG A 207 0.43 6.54 18.79
C ARG A 207 -0.07 6.34 17.38
N PHE A 208 -1.11 7.07 17.00
CA PHE A 208 -1.62 7.15 15.63
C PHE A 208 -1.02 8.34 14.90
N SER A 209 -0.55 8.14 13.69
CA SER A 209 0.02 9.21 12.87
C SER A 209 -0.37 9.02 11.41
N GLY A 210 -0.83 10.08 10.77
CA GLY A 210 -1.18 10.09 9.35
C GLY A 210 -2.28 11.10 9.02
N PRO A 211 -2.46 11.40 7.74
CA PRO A 211 -3.53 12.29 7.29
C PRO A 211 -4.90 11.62 7.44
N VAL A 212 -5.91 12.44 7.62
CA VAL A 212 -7.31 12.02 7.73
C VAL A 212 -7.93 11.98 6.34
N ASP A 213 -8.33 10.79 5.89
CA ASP A 213 -9.09 10.61 4.64
C ASP A 213 -10.60 10.69 4.90
N ASP A 214 -11.05 10.27 6.09
CA ASP A 214 -12.45 10.23 6.49
C ASP A 214 -12.64 10.94 7.84
N ALA A 215 -13.19 12.15 7.78
CA ALA A 215 -13.44 12.96 8.95
C ALA A 215 -14.55 12.38 9.87
N GLY A 216 -15.47 11.58 9.33
CA GLY A 216 -16.49 10.86 10.11
C GLY A 216 -15.85 9.76 10.93
N TYR A 217 -14.98 8.97 10.30
CA TYR A 217 -14.23 7.91 10.97
C TYR A 217 -13.26 8.46 12.04
N GLU A 218 -12.57 9.57 11.76
CA GLU A 218 -11.71 10.24 12.76
C GLU A 218 -12.49 10.71 13.98
N ARG A 219 -13.68 11.29 13.78
CA ARG A 219 -14.58 11.64 14.90
C ARG A 219 -14.98 10.40 15.70
N ALA A 220 -15.40 9.33 15.03
CA ALA A 220 -15.77 8.07 15.68
C ALA A 220 -14.64 7.49 16.54
N ILE A 221 -13.38 7.56 16.08
CA ILE A 221 -12.20 7.19 16.87
C ILE A 221 -12.12 8.06 18.14
N GLY A 222 -12.25 9.38 18.00
CA GLY A 222 -12.17 10.30 19.12
C GLY A 222 -13.29 10.09 20.16
N ASP A 223 -14.51 9.84 19.69
CA ASP A 223 -15.66 9.54 20.53
C ASP A 223 -15.43 8.24 21.30
N ARG A 224 -14.97 7.20 20.60
CA ARG A 224 -14.73 5.89 21.20
C ARG A 224 -13.61 5.91 22.25
N VAL A 225 -12.52 6.64 21.98
CA VAL A 225 -11.44 6.86 22.97
C VAL A 225 -11.98 7.50 24.25
N ARG A 226 -12.89 8.49 24.12
CA ARG A 226 -13.51 9.15 25.30
C ARG A 226 -14.46 8.23 26.05
N GLU A 227 -15.34 7.51 25.34
CA GLU A 227 -16.29 6.55 25.92
C GLU A 227 -15.58 5.47 26.73
N LEU A 228 -14.45 4.98 26.23
CA LEU A 228 -13.69 3.92 26.89
C LEU A 228 -12.66 4.44 27.92
N GLY A 229 -12.56 5.76 28.10
CA GLY A 229 -11.63 6.35 29.08
C GLY A 229 -10.14 6.16 28.72
N LEU A 230 -9.81 6.08 27.43
CA LEU A 230 -8.47 5.75 26.92
C LEU A 230 -7.62 7.00 26.58
N GLY A 231 -8.02 8.19 27.03
CA GLY A 231 -7.34 9.45 26.66
C GLY A 231 -5.84 9.46 26.96
N ASP A 232 -5.40 8.82 28.04
CA ASP A 232 -3.99 8.74 28.44
C ASP A 232 -3.21 7.61 27.73
N ARG A 233 -3.90 6.78 26.95
CA ARG A 233 -3.31 5.61 26.26
C ARG A 233 -3.27 5.76 24.75
N VAL A 234 -3.93 6.76 24.16
CA VAL A 234 -4.03 7.00 22.71
C VAL A 234 -3.56 8.40 22.35
N ASP A 235 -2.42 8.50 21.71
CA ASP A 235 -1.92 9.74 21.13
C ASP A 235 -2.34 9.84 19.66
N ARG A 236 -3.06 10.88 19.27
CA ARG A 236 -3.41 11.18 17.87
C ARG A 236 -2.55 12.32 17.38
N LEU A 237 -1.48 12.00 16.65
CA LEU A 237 -0.44 12.95 16.26
C LEU A 237 -0.78 13.73 14.98
N GLY A 238 -1.79 13.28 14.20
CA GLY A 238 -2.04 13.83 12.88
C GLY A 238 -0.95 13.48 11.87
N PRO A 239 -0.87 14.21 10.73
CA PRO A 239 0.19 14.04 9.76
C PRO A 239 1.56 14.33 10.38
N ALA A 240 2.50 13.41 10.18
CA ALA A 240 3.88 13.57 10.66
C ALA A 240 4.83 13.80 9.48
N GLU A 241 5.80 14.69 9.69
CA GLU A 241 6.92 14.83 8.79
C GLU A 241 7.74 13.54 8.74
N GLU A 242 8.36 13.23 7.59
CA GLU A 242 9.09 11.97 7.38
C GLU A 242 10.20 11.71 8.42
N THR A 243 10.86 12.77 8.91
CA THR A 243 11.87 12.65 9.99
C THR A 243 11.24 12.24 11.32
N ALA A 244 10.11 12.85 11.70
CA ALA A 244 9.39 12.52 12.91
C ALA A 244 8.77 11.10 12.81
N LYS A 245 8.22 10.74 11.65
CA LYS A 245 7.70 9.39 11.38
C LYS A 245 8.79 8.33 11.61
N ARG A 246 9.99 8.52 11.02
CA ARG A 246 11.13 7.61 11.21
C ARG A 246 11.58 7.54 12.66
N GLU A 247 11.55 8.65 13.39
CA GLU A 247 11.90 8.65 14.82
C GLU A 247 10.87 7.87 15.66
N HIS A 248 9.58 7.97 15.36
CA HIS A 248 8.55 7.14 15.99
C HIS A 248 8.78 5.64 15.71
N TYR A 249 9.08 5.27 14.49
CA TYR A 249 9.47 3.89 14.16
C TYR A 249 10.71 3.45 14.95
N ALA A 250 11.73 4.29 15.01
CA ALA A 250 12.97 3.94 15.70
C ALA A 250 12.75 3.64 17.19
N ARG A 251 11.83 4.37 17.84
CA ARG A 251 11.61 4.33 19.29
C ARG A 251 10.40 3.53 19.74
N CYS A 252 9.46 3.17 18.85
CA CYS A 252 8.33 2.36 19.29
C CYS A 252 8.77 0.97 19.77
N LEU A 253 7.96 0.34 20.62
CA LEU A 253 8.15 -1.05 21.03
C LEU A 253 7.85 -2.00 19.87
N GLY A 254 6.86 -1.68 19.07
CA GLY A 254 6.45 -2.38 17.86
C GLY A 254 5.38 -1.59 17.12
N VAL A 255 5.00 -2.08 15.95
CA VAL A 255 3.98 -1.48 15.11
C VAL A 255 2.72 -2.33 15.16
N VAL A 256 1.56 -1.71 15.37
CA VAL A 256 0.26 -2.36 15.24
C VAL A 256 -0.39 -1.87 13.93
N TYR A 257 -0.54 -2.78 12.98
CA TYR A 257 -1.01 -2.45 11.63
C TYR A 257 -1.95 -3.55 11.11
N PRO A 258 -3.26 -3.48 11.43
CA PRO A 258 -4.27 -4.48 11.06
C PRO A 258 -5.14 -4.05 9.85
N PRO A 259 -4.59 -3.66 8.68
CA PRO A 259 -5.42 -3.20 7.56
C PRO A 259 -6.30 -4.33 7.02
N VAL A 260 -7.39 -3.95 6.35
CA VAL A 260 -8.19 -4.90 5.56
C VAL A 260 -7.52 -5.09 4.21
N ASP A 261 -7.14 -6.33 3.88
CA ASP A 261 -6.65 -6.74 2.55
C ASP A 261 -5.69 -5.71 1.91
N GLU A 262 -4.56 -5.49 2.57
CA GLU A 262 -3.53 -4.54 2.12
C GLU A 262 -2.90 -5.00 0.80
N ASP A 263 -2.65 -4.05 -0.11
CA ASP A 263 -2.02 -4.36 -1.38
C ASP A 263 -0.54 -4.67 -1.24
N TYR A 264 0.22 -3.80 -0.55
CA TYR A 264 1.67 -3.92 -0.35
C TYR A 264 2.10 -3.64 1.09
N GLY A 265 1.69 -2.48 1.65
CA GLY A 265 1.91 -2.13 3.05
C GLY A 265 3.32 -1.65 3.36
N TYR A 266 3.68 -0.45 2.93
CA TYR A 266 4.95 0.19 3.33
C TYR A 266 5.20 0.15 4.84
N VAL A 267 4.14 0.30 5.65
CA VAL A 267 4.22 0.28 7.12
C VAL A 267 4.94 -0.96 7.64
N THR A 268 4.67 -2.13 7.05
CA THR A 268 5.33 -3.39 7.43
C THR A 268 6.82 -3.34 7.10
N LEU A 269 7.19 -2.87 5.90
CA LEU A 269 8.59 -2.77 5.48
C LEU A 269 9.36 -1.70 6.26
N GLU A 270 8.74 -0.56 6.53
CA GLU A 270 9.30 0.53 7.36
C GLU A 270 9.58 0.05 8.79
N SER A 271 8.66 -0.78 9.34
CA SER A 271 8.84 -1.41 10.63
C SER A 271 10.05 -2.36 10.65
N MET A 272 10.16 -3.23 9.64
CA MET A 272 11.29 -4.14 9.49
C MET A 272 12.61 -3.40 9.34
N LEU A 273 12.65 -2.32 8.56
CA LEU A 273 13.82 -1.45 8.40
C LEU A 273 14.25 -0.80 9.73
N ALA A 274 13.29 -0.50 10.60
CA ALA A 274 13.54 0.00 11.96
C ALA A 274 13.82 -1.11 12.98
N SER A 275 13.87 -2.37 12.56
CA SER A 275 14.01 -3.55 13.44
C SER A 275 12.93 -3.61 14.51
N LYS A 276 11.68 -3.33 14.14
CA LYS A 276 10.52 -3.37 15.02
C LYS A 276 9.54 -4.46 14.58
N PRO A 277 8.99 -5.25 15.52
CA PRO A 277 8.00 -6.27 15.20
C PRO A 277 6.68 -5.63 14.78
N VAL A 278 5.91 -6.35 13.97
CA VAL A 278 4.58 -5.92 13.52
C VAL A 278 3.52 -6.83 14.10
N ILE A 279 2.46 -6.24 14.66
CA ILE A 279 1.20 -6.94 14.93
C ILE A 279 0.26 -6.63 13.77
N THR A 280 -0.25 -7.66 13.11
CA THR A 280 -1.21 -7.53 12.00
C THR A 280 -2.35 -8.53 12.15
N CYS A 281 -3.35 -8.48 11.25
CA CYS A 281 -4.46 -9.43 11.27
C CYS A 281 -4.34 -10.48 10.17
N SER A 282 -5.02 -11.64 10.38
CA SER A 282 -5.04 -12.77 9.43
C SER A 282 -5.64 -12.43 8.06
N ASP A 283 -6.41 -11.35 7.96
CA ASP A 283 -7.01 -10.84 6.74
C ASP A 283 -6.29 -9.59 6.16
N SER A 284 -5.11 -9.25 6.68
CA SER A 284 -4.30 -8.12 6.20
C SER A 284 -3.44 -8.43 4.97
N VAL A 285 -3.61 -9.55 4.38
CA VAL A 285 -3.05 -10.22 3.19
C VAL A 285 -1.65 -9.75 2.78
N GLY A 286 -1.48 -8.55 2.19
CA GLY A 286 -0.18 -8.03 1.76
C GLY A 286 0.83 -7.88 2.91
N SER A 287 0.38 -7.56 4.12
CA SER A 287 1.25 -7.53 5.31
C SER A 287 1.77 -8.93 5.66
N LEU A 288 0.99 -10.00 5.41
CA LEU A 288 1.37 -11.39 5.69
C LEU A 288 2.47 -11.92 4.77
N GLU A 289 2.80 -11.23 3.68
CA GLU A 289 3.97 -11.57 2.87
C GLU A 289 5.28 -11.38 3.63
N PHE A 290 5.27 -10.58 4.67
CA PHE A 290 6.44 -10.19 5.46
C PHE A 290 6.30 -10.55 6.93
N VAL A 291 5.10 -10.44 7.51
CA VAL A 291 4.85 -10.78 8.92
C VAL A 291 4.62 -12.28 9.06
N ARG A 292 5.48 -12.93 9.85
CA ARG A 292 5.38 -14.34 10.23
C ARG A 292 5.09 -14.42 11.71
N ASP A 293 3.98 -15.10 12.06
CA ASP A 293 3.56 -15.22 13.45
C ASP A 293 4.64 -15.91 14.31
N GLY A 294 5.00 -15.25 15.42
CA GLY A 294 6.02 -15.71 16.34
C GLY A 294 7.47 -15.65 15.85
N GLU A 295 7.72 -15.17 14.60
CA GLU A 295 9.06 -15.06 14.02
C GLU A 295 9.48 -13.61 13.79
N THR A 296 8.63 -12.81 13.09
CA THR A 296 8.91 -11.41 12.78
C THR A 296 7.88 -10.44 13.36
N GLY A 297 6.89 -10.98 14.05
CA GLY A 297 5.80 -10.25 14.68
C GLY A 297 4.71 -11.20 15.12
N LEU A 298 3.47 -10.70 15.19
CA LEU A 298 2.30 -11.46 15.59
C LEU A 298 1.18 -11.27 14.55
N VAL A 299 0.44 -12.37 14.30
CA VAL A 299 -0.76 -12.37 13.46
C VAL A 299 -1.95 -12.72 14.34
N ALA A 300 -2.90 -11.80 14.47
CA ALA A 300 -4.12 -11.98 15.24
C ALA A 300 -5.33 -12.16 14.33
N GLU A 301 -6.38 -12.80 14.82
CA GLU A 301 -7.69 -12.70 14.17
C GLU A 301 -8.18 -11.24 14.21
N PRO A 302 -8.99 -10.77 13.22
CA PRO A 302 -9.44 -9.39 13.16
C PRO A 302 -10.56 -9.06 14.17
N THR A 303 -10.32 -9.42 15.44
CA THR A 303 -11.19 -9.13 16.57
C THR A 303 -10.44 -8.34 17.64
N ALA A 304 -11.19 -7.58 18.45
CA ALA A 304 -10.60 -6.78 19.51
C ALA A 304 -9.88 -7.64 20.55
N GLU A 305 -10.45 -8.78 20.90
CA GLU A 305 -9.91 -9.73 21.88
C GLU A 305 -8.57 -10.34 21.42
N ALA A 306 -8.52 -10.81 20.18
CA ALA A 306 -7.32 -11.41 19.63
C ALA A 306 -6.19 -10.39 19.47
N LEU A 307 -6.55 -9.19 18.99
CA LEU A 307 -5.59 -8.09 18.83
C LEU A 307 -5.07 -7.61 20.21
N ALA A 308 -5.94 -7.49 21.22
CA ALA A 308 -5.54 -7.17 22.59
C ALA A 308 -4.54 -8.21 23.16
N GLY A 309 -4.81 -9.50 22.96
CA GLY A 309 -3.88 -10.55 23.37
C GLY A 309 -2.51 -10.46 22.70
N ALA A 310 -2.47 -10.09 21.40
CA ALA A 310 -1.22 -9.87 20.68
C ALA A 310 -0.48 -8.61 21.21
N MET A 311 -1.21 -7.53 21.50
CA MET A 311 -0.65 -6.30 22.07
C MET A 311 -0.07 -6.54 23.47
N ASP A 312 -0.80 -7.23 24.34
CA ASP A 312 -0.34 -7.63 25.68
C ASP A 312 0.92 -8.51 25.62
N ARG A 313 0.94 -9.51 24.74
CA ARG A 313 2.08 -10.41 24.55
C ARG A 313 3.33 -9.66 24.12
N LEU A 314 3.20 -8.71 23.17
CA LEU A 314 4.33 -7.91 22.70
C LEU A 314 4.80 -6.93 23.78
N TRP A 315 3.88 -6.35 24.54
CA TRP A 315 4.19 -5.41 25.62
C TRP A 315 4.88 -6.08 26.80
N GLY A 316 4.42 -7.27 27.20
CA GLY A 316 4.92 -8.01 28.36
C GLY A 316 6.29 -8.66 28.16
N ASP A 317 6.69 -8.98 26.90
CA ASP A 317 8.01 -9.56 26.60
C ASP A 317 8.81 -8.72 25.61
N ARG A 318 9.42 -7.65 26.11
CA ARG A 318 10.24 -6.72 25.33
C ARG A 318 11.47 -7.38 24.69
N ALA A 319 12.03 -8.38 25.34
CA ALA A 319 13.18 -9.11 24.82
C ALA A 319 12.76 -9.93 23.59
N GLN A 320 11.58 -10.56 23.65
CA GLN A 320 11.03 -11.27 22.49
C GLN A 320 10.62 -10.32 21.38
N ALA A 321 10.02 -9.16 21.72
CA ALA A 321 9.71 -8.12 20.74
C ALA A 321 10.96 -7.67 19.98
N ALA A 322 12.08 -7.45 20.68
CA ALA A 322 13.36 -7.09 20.05
C ALA A 322 13.88 -8.20 19.12
N ARG A 323 13.76 -9.48 19.52
CA ARG A 323 14.15 -10.63 18.67
C ARG A 323 13.31 -10.68 17.39
N TRP A 324 11.98 -10.52 17.49
CA TRP A 324 11.10 -10.50 16.32
C TRP A 324 11.43 -9.34 15.38
N GLY A 325 11.72 -8.15 15.94
CA GLY A 325 12.14 -6.99 15.14
C GLY A 325 13.45 -7.25 14.40
N ALA A 326 14.45 -7.85 15.04
CA ALA A 326 15.71 -8.23 14.42
C ALA A 326 15.49 -9.27 13.28
N SER A 327 14.69 -10.31 13.54
CA SER A 327 14.33 -11.31 12.52
C SER A 327 13.60 -10.69 11.34
N GLY A 328 12.74 -9.69 11.58
CA GLY A 328 12.08 -8.92 10.52
C GLY A 328 13.07 -8.17 9.64
N ARG A 329 14.06 -7.50 10.25
CA ARG A 329 15.14 -6.81 9.53
C ARG A 329 15.95 -7.79 8.68
N GLU A 330 16.36 -8.92 9.22
CA GLU A 330 17.07 -9.95 8.46
C GLU A 330 16.23 -10.52 7.30
N LEU A 331 14.92 -10.70 7.48
CA LEU A 331 14.03 -11.12 6.41
C LEU A 331 13.99 -10.09 5.28
N TYR A 332 13.89 -8.80 5.62
CA TYR A 332 13.93 -7.72 4.64
C TYR A 332 15.25 -7.74 3.84
N ASP A 333 16.39 -7.80 4.53
CA ASP A 333 17.71 -7.78 3.90
C ASP A 333 17.94 -8.96 2.95
N ARG A 334 17.36 -10.14 3.26
CA ARG A 334 17.46 -11.35 2.40
C ARG A 334 16.55 -11.30 1.15
N ARG A 335 15.53 -10.42 1.12
CA ARG A 335 14.54 -10.40 0.03
C ARG A 335 14.98 -9.63 -1.22
N ASP A 336 16.15 -9.01 -1.21
CA ASP A 336 16.65 -8.18 -2.34
C ASP A 336 15.61 -7.15 -2.83
N ILE A 337 14.99 -6.44 -1.87
CA ILE A 337 14.01 -5.38 -2.13
C ILE A 337 14.79 -4.11 -2.45
N THR A 338 15.16 -3.94 -3.73
CA THR A 338 16.03 -2.86 -4.19
C THR A 338 15.52 -2.18 -5.45
N TRP A 339 15.77 -0.89 -5.59
CA TRP A 339 15.46 -0.16 -6.81
C TRP A 339 16.29 -0.65 -8.00
N GLN A 340 17.51 -1.14 -7.77
CA GLN A 340 18.37 -1.70 -8.81
C GLN A 340 17.71 -2.92 -9.48
N ARG A 341 17.16 -3.82 -8.67
CA ARG A 341 16.40 -4.98 -9.18
C ARG A 341 15.15 -4.55 -9.96
N VAL A 342 14.40 -3.56 -9.44
CA VAL A 342 13.21 -3.02 -10.11
C VAL A 342 13.58 -2.46 -11.48
N VAL A 343 14.58 -1.60 -11.55
CA VAL A 343 15.05 -1.00 -12.81
C VAL A 343 15.49 -2.08 -13.78
N ALA A 344 16.38 -2.98 -13.37
CA ALA A 344 16.87 -4.08 -14.23
C ALA A 344 15.73 -4.94 -14.76
N THR A 345 14.69 -5.18 -13.98
CA THR A 345 13.54 -5.99 -14.39
C THR A 345 12.65 -5.25 -15.38
N LEU A 346 12.29 -3.99 -15.11
CA LEU A 346 11.37 -3.22 -15.94
C LEU A 346 11.99 -2.71 -17.25
N THR A 347 13.32 -2.65 -17.32
CA THR A 347 14.05 -2.19 -18.52
C THR A 347 14.61 -3.32 -19.36
N ARG A 348 14.51 -4.57 -18.91
CA ARG A 348 14.97 -5.74 -19.69
C ARG A 348 14.22 -5.81 -21.03
N ASP A 349 14.94 -6.08 -22.09
CA ASP A 349 14.32 -6.48 -23.35
C ASP A 349 13.72 -7.87 -23.20
N ALA A 350 12.42 -7.98 -23.45
CA ALA A 350 11.65 -9.21 -23.33
C ALA A 350 11.80 -10.06 -24.60
#